data_37e71c632dffd569798713fa5993e339
#
_entry.id   37e71c632dffd569798713fa5993e339
#
_cell.length_a   1.000
_cell.length_b   1.000
_cell.length_c   1.000
_cell.angle_alpha   90.00
_cell.angle_beta   90.00
_cell.angle_gamma   90.00
#
_symmetry.space_group_name_H-M   'P 1'
#
loop_
_entity.id
_entity.type
_entity.pdbx_description
1 polymer ?
#
loop_
_entity_poly.entity_id
_entity_poly.type
_entity_poly.pdbx_seq_one_letter_code
_entity_poly.pdbx_strand_id
1 'polypeptide(L)'
;MGTHSEKGNRDYRKDLAAYLDTVRDQGRNYLEAALQDLRRSKHVCLFGIGKTFHPVMDTLRNHAGVQINLLSDNDPSKWGKSYPGNLICMSPHDLEAYKGQVAVVLVTQYYGEIYEQLRNSGFNPIHVLMVFRLLYGDFFKSKGNIDTIAEKTLALLEILEDEESKEVLLTLVHNWFDFSMDDAGYGGICSGHPYYPEGIISLGEQEIFVDAGAYDGDTLMEFLDRTGGKFAKIFSFELDKDNFLRLEHTVDELEASIRDKITLCPVGLA
;
A
#
# COMPACT_ATOMS: atom_id res chain seq x y z
N MET A 1 -13.53 -3.22 34.35
CA MET A 1 -12.93 -4.52 34.64
C MET A 1 -13.02 -5.35 33.39
N GLY A 2 -12.05 -5.20 32.49
CA GLY A 2 -11.96 -5.95 31.24
C GLY A 2 -11.08 -7.17 31.45
N THR A 3 -11.59 -8.32 31.14
CA THR A 3 -10.93 -9.61 31.20
C THR A 3 -9.71 -9.61 30.28
N HIS A 4 -8.51 -9.51 30.85
CA HIS A 4 -7.29 -9.95 30.17
C HIS A 4 -7.42 -11.46 29.95
N SER A 5 -7.75 -11.88 28.73
CA SER A 5 -7.54 -13.26 28.32
C SER A 5 -6.04 -13.51 28.38
N GLU A 6 -5.62 -14.52 29.14
CA GLU A 6 -4.29 -15.09 29.11
C GLU A 6 -3.98 -15.51 27.65
N LYS A 7 -3.35 -14.61 26.89
CA LYS A 7 -2.69 -14.98 25.63
C LYS A 7 -1.48 -15.80 26.05
N GLY A 8 -1.53 -17.11 25.84
CA GLY A 8 -0.40 -18.00 26.05
C GLY A 8 0.84 -17.42 25.36
N ASN A 9 1.99 -17.60 25.98
CA ASN A 9 3.29 -17.11 25.49
C ASN A 9 3.53 -17.66 24.08
N ARG A 10 3.23 -16.90 23.03
CA ARG A 10 3.36 -17.28 21.62
C ARG A 10 4.84 -17.29 21.25
N ASP A 11 5.30 -18.38 20.67
CA ASP A 11 6.69 -18.51 20.18
C ASP A 11 6.77 -17.95 18.75
N TYR A 12 6.83 -16.63 18.63
CA TYR A 12 6.90 -15.90 17.36
C TYR A 12 8.04 -16.38 16.46
N ARG A 13 9.18 -16.74 17.05
CA ARG A 13 10.34 -17.23 16.30
C ARG A 13 10.05 -18.57 15.63
N LYS A 14 9.43 -19.47 16.38
CA LYS A 14 9.04 -20.79 15.86
C LYS A 14 7.97 -20.66 14.77
N ASP A 15 6.96 -19.82 15.01
CA ASP A 15 5.88 -19.58 14.05
C ASP A 15 6.42 -19.00 12.74
N LEU A 16 7.29 -17.99 12.84
CA LEU A 16 7.91 -17.35 11.68
C LEU A 16 8.82 -18.31 10.92
N ALA A 17 9.65 -19.07 11.62
CA ALA A 17 10.54 -20.05 10.99
C ALA A 17 9.76 -21.13 10.24
N ALA A 18 8.72 -21.68 10.85
CA ALA A 18 7.85 -22.68 10.22
C ALA A 18 7.15 -22.12 8.98
N TYR A 19 6.67 -20.87 9.05
CA TYR A 19 6.06 -20.20 7.91
C TYR A 19 7.05 -20.01 6.75
N LEU A 20 8.25 -19.49 7.03
CA LEU A 20 9.28 -19.28 6.01
C LEU A 20 9.76 -20.58 5.36
N ASP A 21 9.79 -21.68 6.11
CA ASP A 21 10.07 -23.01 5.53
C ASP A 21 8.97 -23.43 4.55
N THR A 22 7.71 -23.19 4.89
CA THR A 22 6.58 -23.39 3.96
C THR A 22 6.71 -22.55 2.70
N VAL A 23 7.13 -21.29 2.82
CA VAL A 23 7.35 -20.39 1.68
C VAL A 23 8.50 -20.87 0.78
N ARG A 24 9.58 -21.43 1.36
CA ARG A 24 10.69 -22.01 0.59
C ARG A 24 10.24 -23.17 -0.28
N ASP A 25 9.35 -24.00 0.25
CA ASP A 25 8.89 -25.21 -0.44
C ASP A 25 7.78 -24.92 -1.44
N GLN A 26 6.90 -23.97 -1.14
CA GLN A 26 5.67 -23.69 -1.89
C GLN A 26 5.69 -22.36 -2.68
N GLY A 27 6.64 -21.48 -2.45
CA GLY A 27 6.64 -20.08 -2.93
C GLY A 27 6.53 -19.87 -4.44
N ARG A 28 6.76 -20.90 -5.26
CA ARG A 28 6.47 -20.89 -6.70
C ARG A 28 5.01 -21.21 -7.02
N ASN A 29 4.33 -21.96 -6.16
CA ASN A 29 3.01 -22.51 -6.46
C ASN A 29 1.89 -21.47 -6.35
N TYR A 30 1.95 -20.55 -5.36
CA TYR A 30 0.89 -19.55 -5.17
C TYR A 30 0.82 -18.54 -6.33
N LEU A 31 1.97 -17.99 -6.74
CA LEU A 31 2.02 -17.06 -7.85
C LEU A 31 1.60 -17.71 -9.15
N GLU A 32 2.13 -18.90 -9.43
CA GLU A 32 1.77 -19.63 -10.65
C GLU A 32 0.31 -20.08 -10.63
N ALA A 33 -0.25 -20.48 -9.48
CA ALA A 33 -1.66 -20.79 -9.34
C ALA A 33 -2.54 -19.56 -9.63
N ALA A 34 -2.21 -18.40 -9.03
CA ALA A 34 -2.92 -17.15 -9.28
C ALA A 34 -2.85 -16.72 -10.75
N LEU A 35 -1.68 -16.88 -11.38
CA LEU A 35 -1.53 -16.61 -12.82
C LEU A 35 -2.32 -17.58 -13.69
N GLN A 36 -2.37 -18.84 -13.31
CA GLN A 36 -3.20 -19.84 -14.01
C GLN A 36 -4.68 -19.50 -13.89
N ASP A 37 -5.13 -19.03 -12.74
CA ASP A 37 -6.51 -18.60 -12.55
C ASP A 37 -6.84 -17.38 -13.41
N LEU A 38 -5.93 -16.39 -13.50
CA LEU A 38 -6.08 -15.27 -14.41
C LEU A 38 -6.13 -15.71 -15.89
N ARG A 39 -5.24 -16.62 -16.29
CA ARG A 39 -5.21 -17.15 -17.66
C ARG A 39 -6.45 -17.97 -18.02
N ARG A 40 -7.08 -18.62 -17.04
CA ARG A 40 -8.31 -19.41 -17.23
C ARG A 40 -9.57 -18.57 -17.16
N SER A 41 -9.49 -17.38 -16.60
CA SER A 41 -10.64 -16.50 -16.46
C SER A 41 -11.14 -16.06 -17.83
N LYS A 42 -12.45 -16.11 -18.04
CA LYS A 42 -13.09 -15.67 -19.29
C LYS A 42 -12.84 -14.19 -19.54
N HIS A 43 -12.84 -13.42 -18.45
CA HIS A 43 -12.56 -11.98 -18.49
C HIS A 43 -11.53 -11.64 -17.41
N VAL A 44 -10.60 -10.75 -17.73
CA VAL A 44 -9.68 -10.14 -16.80
C VAL A 44 -9.84 -8.63 -16.91
N CYS A 45 -10.22 -8.01 -15.81
CA CYS A 45 -10.38 -6.57 -15.67
C CYS A 45 -9.21 -5.98 -14.89
N LEU A 46 -8.55 -4.96 -15.45
CA LEU A 46 -7.73 -4.07 -14.64
C LEU A 46 -8.61 -2.97 -14.05
N PHE A 47 -8.57 -2.80 -12.74
CA PHE A 47 -9.31 -1.77 -12.03
C PHE A 47 -8.37 -0.70 -11.49
N GLY A 48 -8.51 0.51 -12.00
CA GLY A 48 -7.66 1.67 -11.72
C GLY A 48 -6.72 2.02 -12.87
N ILE A 49 -6.83 3.26 -13.37
CA ILE A 49 -6.01 3.80 -14.46
C ILE A 49 -5.17 4.94 -13.89
N GLY A 50 -4.17 4.58 -13.09
CA GLY A 50 -3.21 5.50 -12.48
C GLY A 50 -1.79 5.31 -13.02
N LYS A 51 -0.80 5.82 -12.28
CA LYS A 51 0.64 5.75 -12.64
C LYS A 51 1.14 4.31 -12.86
N THR A 52 0.57 3.33 -12.16
CA THR A 52 0.97 1.91 -12.22
C THR A 52 0.27 1.11 -13.32
N PHE A 53 -0.72 1.68 -14.00
CA PHE A 53 -1.54 0.99 -15.00
C PHE A 53 -0.71 0.40 -16.14
N HIS A 54 0.13 1.21 -16.80
CA HIS A 54 0.92 0.76 -17.94
C HIS A 54 1.93 -0.34 -17.58
N PRO A 55 2.78 -0.19 -16.54
CA PRO A 55 3.71 -1.23 -16.13
C PRO A 55 3.02 -2.55 -15.77
N VAL A 56 1.89 -2.49 -15.07
CA VAL A 56 1.12 -3.68 -14.69
C VAL A 56 0.55 -4.38 -15.92
N MET A 57 -0.08 -3.62 -16.81
CA MET A 57 -0.67 -4.16 -18.03
C MET A 57 0.39 -4.84 -18.90
N ASP A 58 1.53 -4.20 -19.10
CA ASP A 58 2.63 -4.74 -19.90
C ASP A 58 3.20 -6.01 -19.29
N THR A 59 3.36 -6.05 -17.96
CA THR A 59 3.84 -7.23 -17.25
C THR A 59 2.88 -8.39 -17.37
N LEU A 60 1.59 -8.18 -17.12
CA LEU A 60 0.59 -9.24 -17.22
C LEU A 60 0.50 -9.79 -18.65
N ARG A 61 0.53 -8.94 -19.66
CA ARG A 61 0.45 -9.36 -21.07
C ARG A 61 1.72 -10.05 -21.55
N ASN A 62 2.87 -9.38 -21.37
CA ASN A 62 4.11 -9.77 -22.05
C ASN A 62 4.89 -10.82 -21.26
N HIS A 63 4.83 -10.80 -19.94
CA HIS A 63 5.59 -11.72 -19.08
C HIS A 63 4.73 -12.83 -18.47
N ALA A 64 3.46 -12.56 -18.20
CA ALA A 64 2.57 -13.53 -17.59
C ALA A 64 1.61 -14.21 -18.58
N GLY A 65 1.49 -13.73 -19.80
CA GLY A 65 0.60 -14.29 -20.82
C GLY A 65 -0.89 -14.17 -20.48
N VAL A 66 -1.26 -13.15 -19.69
CA VAL A 66 -2.64 -12.90 -19.27
C VAL A 66 -3.34 -12.03 -20.31
N GLN A 67 -4.51 -12.47 -20.78
CA GLN A 67 -5.34 -11.68 -21.69
C GLN A 67 -6.23 -10.72 -20.90
N ILE A 68 -5.89 -9.43 -20.95
CA ILE A 68 -6.69 -8.37 -20.36
C ILE A 68 -7.69 -7.89 -21.41
N ASN A 69 -8.96 -7.96 -21.11
CA ASN A 69 -10.05 -7.61 -22.03
C ASN A 69 -11.07 -6.63 -21.45
N LEU A 70 -10.97 -6.30 -20.17
CA LEU A 70 -11.82 -5.31 -19.50
C LEU A 70 -10.96 -4.29 -18.76
N LEU A 71 -11.51 -3.08 -18.61
CA LEU A 71 -10.88 -1.97 -17.90
C LEU A 71 -11.95 -1.16 -17.18
N SER A 72 -11.75 -0.87 -15.89
CA SER A 72 -12.67 -0.07 -15.10
C SER A 72 -11.93 0.92 -14.18
N ASP A 73 -12.58 2.01 -13.84
CA ASP A 73 -12.05 3.03 -12.94
C ASP A 73 -13.21 3.76 -12.25
N ASN A 74 -12.96 4.24 -11.01
CA ASN A 74 -13.96 5.03 -10.29
C ASN A 74 -14.13 6.46 -10.83
N ASP A 75 -13.15 6.97 -11.57
CA ASP A 75 -13.18 8.32 -12.14
C ASP A 75 -14.09 8.39 -13.39
N PRO A 76 -15.25 9.06 -13.31
CA PRO A 76 -16.18 9.16 -14.44
C PRO A 76 -15.55 9.83 -15.68
N SER A 77 -14.54 10.66 -15.48
CA SER A 77 -13.86 11.32 -16.60
C SER A 77 -13.12 10.35 -17.54
N LYS A 78 -12.85 9.13 -17.07
CA LYS A 78 -12.15 8.08 -17.82
C LYS A 78 -13.10 7.17 -18.59
N TRP A 79 -14.39 7.13 -18.23
CA TRP A 79 -15.36 6.21 -18.83
C TRP A 79 -15.58 6.50 -20.31
N GLY A 80 -15.71 5.44 -21.09
CA GLY A 80 -15.86 5.52 -22.54
C GLY A 80 -14.57 5.87 -23.30
N LYS A 81 -13.49 6.23 -22.61
CA LYS A 81 -12.20 6.50 -23.25
C LYS A 81 -11.49 5.20 -23.62
N SER A 82 -10.76 5.27 -24.74
CA SER A 82 -9.95 4.13 -25.24
C SER A 82 -8.54 4.17 -24.66
N TYR A 83 -8.05 2.99 -24.30
CA TYR A 83 -6.72 2.75 -23.74
C TYR A 83 -5.95 1.70 -24.56
N PRO A 84 -4.65 1.52 -24.34
CA PRO A 84 -3.84 0.57 -25.09
C PRO A 84 -4.45 -0.84 -25.15
N GLY A 85 -4.42 -1.44 -26.33
CA GLY A 85 -5.03 -2.75 -26.62
C GLY A 85 -6.52 -2.68 -26.92
N ASN A 86 -7.01 -1.52 -27.37
CA ASN A 86 -8.43 -1.25 -27.71
C ASN A 86 -9.38 -1.49 -26.52
N LEU A 87 -8.87 -1.29 -25.31
CA LEU A 87 -9.68 -1.37 -24.09
C LEU A 87 -10.46 -0.06 -23.91
N ILE A 88 -11.74 -0.17 -23.64
CA ILE A 88 -12.61 0.96 -23.29
C ILE A 88 -12.85 0.89 -21.77
N CYS A 89 -12.57 2.00 -21.08
CA CYS A 89 -12.85 2.10 -19.65
C CYS A 89 -14.36 2.12 -19.42
N MET A 90 -14.82 1.21 -18.58
CA MET A 90 -16.22 1.15 -18.13
C MET A 90 -16.37 1.65 -16.69
N SER A 91 -17.58 2.01 -16.30
CA SER A 91 -17.89 2.31 -14.91
C SER A 91 -17.85 1.03 -14.05
N PRO A 92 -17.66 1.14 -12.72
CA PRO A 92 -17.79 0.00 -11.81
C PRO A 92 -19.17 -0.64 -11.86
N HIS A 93 -20.21 0.15 -12.14
CA HIS A 93 -21.58 -0.36 -12.32
C HIS A 93 -21.70 -1.27 -13.54
N ASP A 94 -21.09 -0.87 -14.67
CA ASP A 94 -21.12 -1.69 -15.90
C ASP A 94 -20.32 -2.99 -15.73
N LEU A 95 -19.26 -2.96 -14.88
CA LEU A 95 -18.48 -4.15 -14.53
C LEU A 95 -19.33 -5.21 -13.83
N GLU A 96 -20.40 -4.82 -13.13
CA GLU A 96 -21.29 -5.76 -12.46
C GLU A 96 -21.91 -6.82 -13.37
N ALA A 97 -22.09 -6.50 -14.66
CA ALA A 97 -22.59 -7.45 -15.66
C ALA A 97 -21.67 -8.67 -15.86
N TYR A 98 -20.41 -8.59 -15.43
CA TYR A 98 -19.42 -9.65 -15.56
C TYR A 98 -19.20 -10.46 -14.27
N LYS A 99 -19.98 -10.22 -13.22
CA LYS A 99 -19.85 -10.96 -11.94
C LYS A 99 -19.85 -12.46 -12.16
N GLY A 100 -18.96 -13.16 -11.45
CA GLY A 100 -18.78 -14.62 -11.55
C GLY A 100 -18.04 -15.09 -12.82
N GLN A 101 -17.68 -14.18 -13.75
CA GLN A 101 -16.97 -14.51 -15.00
C GLN A 101 -15.71 -13.66 -15.20
N VAL A 102 -15.41 -12.74 -14.27
CA VAL A 102 -14.29 -11.80 -14.36
C VAL A 102 -13.37 -11.97 -13.15
N ALA A 103 -12.07 -12.03 -13.43
CA ALA A 103 -11.04 -11.78 -12.42
C ALA A 103 -10.69 -10.30 -12.45
N VAL A 104 -10.77 -9.64 -11.31
CA VAL A 104 -10.48 -8.21 -11.17
C VAL A 104 -9.10 -8.06 -10.53
N VAL A 105 -8.20 -7.36 -11.21
CA VAL A 105 -6.86 -7.02 -10.71
C VAL A 105 -6.84 -5.54 -10.36
N LEU A 106 -6.59 -5.23 -9.10
CA LEU A 106 -6.46 -3.86 -8.62
C LEU A 106 -5.12 -3.26 -9.04
N VAL A 107 -5.17 -2.09 -9.67
CA VAL A 107 -4.01 -1.36 -10.21
C VAL A 107 -3.99 0.06 -9.66
N THR A 108 -4.11 0.20 -8.33
CA THR A 108 -4.23 1.49 -7.67
C THR A 108 -3.42 1.53 -6.39
N GLN A 109 -2.99 2.74 -5.99
CA GLN A 109 -2.36 2.98 -4.69
C GLN A 109 -3.42 3.03 -3.57
N TYR A 110 -4.64 3.43 -3.89
CA TYR A 110 -5.78 3.50 -2.97
C TYR A 110 -6.51 2.15 -2.86
N TYR A 111 -5.75 1.09 -2.59
CA TYR A 111 -6.28 -0.26 -2.71
C TYR A 111 -7.29 -0.62 -1.62
N GLY A 112 -7.13 -0.14 -0.39
CA GLY A 112 -8.01 -0.51 0.73
C GLY A 112 -9.47 -0.18 0.47
N GLU A 113 -9.77 1.07 0.19
CA GLU A 113 -11.14 1.54 -0.09
C GLU A 113 -11.74 0.86 -1.33
N ILE A 114 -10.95 0.73 -2.40
CA ILE A 114 -11.41 0.12 -3.64
C ILE A 114 -11.57 -1.40 -3.48
N TYR A 115 -10.70 -2.04 -2.72
CA TYR A 115 -10.82 -3.45 -2.38
C TYR A 115 -12.15 -3.72 -1.67
N GLU A 116 -12.44 -2.96 -0.62
CA GLU A 116 -13.71 -3.05 0.11
C GLU A 116 -14.92 -2.75 -0.79
N GLN A 117 -14.86 -1.71 -1.59
CA GLN A 117 -15.91 -1.38 -2.56
C GLN A 117 -16.22 -2.58 -3.46
N LEU A 118 -15.21 -3.21 -4.03
CA LEU A 118 -15.38 -4.34 -4.94
C LEU A 118 -15.87 -5.61 -4.20
N ARG A 119 -15.36 -5.86 -2.99
CA ARG A 119 -15.83 -6.95 -2.14
C ARG A 119 -17.32 -6.80 -1.80
N ASN A 120 -17.73 -5.62 -1.36
CA ASN A 120 -19.11 -5.28 -1.06
C ASN A 120 -20.01 -5.38 -2.31
N SER A 121 -19.45 -5.14 -3.49
CA SER A 121 -20.13 -5.37 -4.77
C SER A 121 -20.10 -6.82 -5.23
N GLY A 122 -19.56 -7.76 -4.44
CA GLY A 122 -19.55 -9.19 -4.72
C GLY A 122 -18.45 -9.66 -5.68
N PHE A 123 -17.40 -8.87 -5.87
CA PHE A 123 -16.18 -9.30 -6.55
C PHE A 123 -15.16 -9.88 -5.55
N ASN A 124 -14.20 -10.62 -6.06
CA ASN A 124 -13.02 -11.05 -5.32
C ASN A 124 -11.77 -10.49 -6.01
N PRO A 125 -11.39 -9.24 -5.70
CA PRO A 125 -10.29 -8.59 -6.41
C PRO A 125 -8.94 -9.18 -6.01
N ILE A 126 -8.03 -9.22 -6.99
CA ILE A 126 -6.64 -9.63 -6.81
C ILE A 126 -5.79 -8.37 -6.65
N HIS A 127 -4.98 -8.32 -5.62
CA HIS A 127 -4.19 -7.14 -5.31
C HIS A 127 -3.01 -6.94 -6.26
N VAL A 128 -2.70 -5.66 -6.52
CA VAL A 128 -1.57 -5.25 -7.34
C VAL A 128 -0.20 -5.72 -6.82
N LEU A 129 -0.04 -5.97 -5.53
CA LEU A 129 1.20 -6.53 -4.97
C LEU A 129 1.57 -7.88 -5.61
N MET A 130 0.59 -8.67 -6.02
CA MET A 130 0.85 -9.88 -6.81
C MET A 130 1.51 -9.51 -8.15
N VAL A 131 1.12 -8.40 -8.75
CA VAL A 131 1.71 -7.91 -10.01
C VAL A 131 3.10 -7.32 -9.78
N PHE A 132 3.32 -6.59 -8.68
CA PHE A 132 4.67 -6.16 -8.29
C PHE A 132 5.61 -7.34 -8.09
N ARG A 133 5.14 -8.44 -7.53
CA ARG A 133 5.93 -9.66 -7.40
C ARG A 133 6.27 -10.29 -8.75
N LEU A 134 5.40 -10.16 -9.74
CA LEU A 134 5.72 -10.51 -11.12
C LEU A 134 6.81 -9.62 -11.71
N LEU A 135 6.76 -8.31 -11.45
CA LEU A 135 7.76 -7.35 -11.90
C LEU A 135 9.14 -7.59 -11.26
N TYR A 136 9.15 -7.92 -9.97
CA TYR A 136 10.35 -8.20 -9.19
C TYR A 136 10.56 -9.71 -8.95
N GLY A 137 9.91 -10.55 -9.72
CA GLY A 137 9.81 -12.00 -9.50
C GLY A 137 11.14 -12.73 -9.42
N ASP A 138 12.20 -12.21 -10.03
CA ASP A 138 13.52 -12.79 -9.92
C ASP A 138 14.14 -12.58 -8.53
N PHE A 139 13.81 -11.48 -7.85
CA PHE A 139 14.22 -11.27 -6.46
C PHE A 139 13.62 -12.32 -5.51
N PHE A 140 12.34 -12.62 -5.67
CA PHE A 140 11.64 -13.61 -4.83
C PHE A 140 11.82 -15.08 -5.31
N LYS A 141 12.25 -15.30 -6.55
CA LYS A 141 12.44 -16.64 -7.12
C LYS A 141 13.74 -17.29 -6.70
N SER A 142 14.74 -16.53 -6.28
CA SER A 142 16.01 -17.12 -5.85
C SER A 142 15.90 -17.62 -4.41
N LYS A 143 16.25 -18.89 -4.20
CA LYS A 143 16.27 -19.50 -2.86
C LYS A 143 17.15 -18.69 -1.89
N GLY A 144 18.27 -18.14 -2.38
CA GLY A 144 19.17 -17.31 -1.58
C GLY A 144 18.52 -16.01 -1.08
N ASN A 145 17.59 -15.42 -1.81
CA ASN A 145 16.87 -14.22 -1.36
C ASN A 145 15.87 -14.55 -0.25
N ILE A 146 15.17 -15.67 -0.34
CA ILE A 146 14.26 -16.12 0.73
C ILE A 146 15.06 -16.42 2.00
N ASP A 147 16.22 -17.05 1.90
CA ASP A 147 17.09 -17.35 3.05
C ASP A 147 17.60 -16.05 3.69
N THR A 148 18.00 -15.07 2.89
CA THR A 148 18.43 -13.74 3.38
C THR A 148 17.28 -12.99 4.05
N ILE A 149 16.07 -13.02 3.48
CA ILE A 149 14.88 -12.40 4.09
C ILE A 149 14.58 -13.10 5.42
N ALA A 150 14.58 -14.42 5.44
CA ALA A 150 14.34 -15.21 6.64
C ALA A 150 15.33 -14.87 7.77
N GLU A 151 16.63 -14.84 7.45
CA GLU A 151 17.68 -14.49 8.42
C GLU A 151 17.46 -13.08 8.99
N LYS A 152 17.25 -12.08 8.12
CA LYS A 152 17.03 -10.70 8.56
C LYS A 152 15.75 -10.52 9.35
N THR A 153 14.67 -11.19 8.98
CA THR A 153 13.38 -11.09 9.65
C THR A 153 13.44 -11.76 11.04
N LEU A 154 14.10 -12.92 11.15
CA LEU A 154 14.33 -13.57 12.43
C LEU A 154 15.24 -12.74 13.35
N ALA A 155 16.26 -12.07 12.80
CA ALA A 155 17.11 -11.16 13.57
C ALA A 155 16.34 -9.91 14.03
N LEU A 156 15.46 -9.38 13.19
CA LEU A 156 14.59 -8.25 13.56
C LEU A 156 13.63 -8.65 14.69
N LEU A 157 13.06 -9.85 14.62
CA LEU A 157 12.15 -10.34 15.66
C LEU A 157 12.82 -10.42 17.05
N GLU A 158 14.12 -10.65 17.10
CA GLU A 158 14.90 -10.68 18.37
C GLU A 158 15.10 -9.29 18.98
N ILE A 159 15.00 -8.24 18.18
CA ILE A 159 15.18 -6.84 18.65
C ILE A 159 13.85 -6.25 19.13
N LEU A 160 12.71 -6.74 18.61
CA LEU A 160 11.40 -6.26 18.99
C LEU A 160 11.06 -6.70 20.43
N GLU A 161 10.72 -5.74 21.27
CA GLU A 161 10.45 -6.00 22.68
C GLU A 161 8.98 -6.36 22.93
N ASP A 162 8.06 -5.64 22.28
CA ASP A 162 6.62 -5.77 22.51
C ASP A 162 5.94 -6.75 21.56
N GLU A 163 4.84 -7.32 22.02
CA GLU A 163 4.06 -8.32 21.29
C GLU A 163 3.37 -7.72 20.05
N GLU A 164 2.97 -6.46 20.10
CA GLU A 164 2.30 -5.78 18.99
C GLU A 164 3.25 -5.62 17.81
N SER A 165 4.47 -5.16 18.03
CA SER A 165 5.52 -5.07 17.00
C SER A 165 5.86 -6.42 16.38
N LYS A 166 5.87 -7.49 17.17
CA LYS A 166 6.09 -8.86 16.69
C LYS A 166 4.94 -9.33 15.81
N GLU A 167 3.68 -9.08 16.20
CA GLU A 167 2.51 -9.39 15.39
C GLU A 167 2.51 -8.60 14.07
N VAL A 168 2.84 -7.31 14.10
CA VAL A 168 3.00 -6.48 12.90
C VAL A 168 4.04 -7.10 11.97
N LEU A 169 5.21 -7.47 12.48
CA LEU A 169 6.25 -8.10 11.67
C LEU A 169 5.78 -9.39 11.02
N LEU A 170 5.14 -10.29 11.78
CA LEU A 170 4.59 -11.53 11.24
C LEU A 170 3.56 -11.25 10.15
N THR A 171 2.63 -10.35 10.40
CA THR A 171 1.58 -9.96 9.46
C THR A 171 2.19 -9.42 8.16
N LEU A 172 3.19 -8.54 8.24
CA LEU A 172 3.88 -8.02 7.07
C LEU A 172 4.57 -9.13 6.26
N VAL A 173 5.23 -10.07 6.95
CA VAL A 173 5.90 -11.20 6.27
C VAL A 173 4.89 -12.12 5.60
N HIS A 174 3.78 -12.44 6.28
CA HIS A 174 2.70 -13.23 5.68
C HIS A 174 2.12 -12.53 4.44
N ASN A 175 1.78 -11.25 4.56
CA ASN A 175 1.25 -10.49 3.43
C ASN A 175 2.23 -10.41 2.25
N TRP A 176 3.52 -10.37 2.53
CA TRP A 176 4.56 -10.38 1.49
C TRP A 176 4.61 -11.68 0.70
N PHE A 177 4.29 -12.80 1.30
CA PHE A 177 4.41 -14.11 0.68
C PHE A 177 3.07 -14.73 0.28
N ASP A 178 2.01 -14.56 1.06
CA ASP A 178 0.72 -15.18 0.81
C ASP A 178 -0.16 -14.37 -0.15
N PHE A 179 0.10 -13.05 -0.31
CA PHE A 179 -0.79 -12.13 -1.04
C PHE A 179 -2.24 -12.14 -0.54
N SER A 180 -2.49 -12.73 0.60
CA SER A 180 -3.78 -12.65 1.23
C SER A 180 -3.94 -11.23 1.76
N MET A 181 -4.76 -10.47 1.08
CA MET A 181 -5.25 -9.18 1.55
C MET A 181 -6.49 -9.38 2.42
N ASP A 182 -6.54 -10.48 3.17
CA ASP A 182 -7.58 -10.63 4.17
C ASP A 182 -7.47 -9.50 5.17
N ASP A 183 -8.58 -8.78 5.37
CA ASP A 183 -8.71 -7.52 6.11
C ASP A 183 -8.10 -7.52 7.52
N ALA A 184 -7.95 -8.69 8.12
CA ALA A 184 -7.24 -8.86 9.37
C ALA A 184 -5.75 -8.49 9.28
N GLY A 185 -5.16 -8.47 8.08
CA GLY A 185 -3.74 -8.24 7.88
C GLY A 185 -3.36 -6.76 7.94
N TYR A 186 -3.79 -5.95 6.96
CA TYR A 186 -3.32 -4.56 6.86
C TYR A 186 -4.09 -3.57 7.72
N GLY A 187 -5.43 -3.67 7.76
CA GLY A 187 -6.25 -2.76 8.56
C GLY A 187 -5.96 -2.85 10.06
N GLY A 188 -5.57 -4.03 10.54
CA GLY A 188 -5.26 -4.27 11.95
C GLY A 188 -3.87 -3.80 12.40
N ILE A 189 -2.95 -3.50 11.46
CA ILE A 189 -1.59 -3.05 11.76
C ILE A 189 -1.32 -1.60 11.41
N CYS A 190 -2.25 -0.92 10.74
CA CYS A 190 -2.12 0.51 10.45
C CYS A 190 -2.36 1.33 11.71
N SER A 191 -1.37 2.08 12.16
CA SER A 191 -1.59 3.10 13.19
C SER A 191 -2.25 4.33 12.55
N GLY A 192 -3.18 4.98 13.27
CA GLY A 192 -3.82 6.21 12.79
C GLY A 192 -2.85 7.40 12.69
N HIS A 193 -1.69 7.30 13.31
CA HIS A 193 -0.70 8.39 13.42
C HIS A 193 0.73 7.85 13.29
N PRO A 194 1.19 7.51 12.08
CA PRO A 194 2.48 6.85 11.89
C PRO A 194 3.68 7.73 12.26
N TYR A 195 3.55 9.05 12.15
CA TYR A 195 4.66 10.00 12.38
C TYR A 195 4.81 10.44 13.83
N TYR A 196 3.75 10.34 14.63
CA TYR A 196 3.74 10.84 16.00
C TYR A 196 3.19 9.79 16.98
N PRO A 197 3.86 8.64 17.14
CA PRO A 197 3.40 7.60 18.06
C PRO A 197 3.42 8.11 19.50
N GLU A 198 2.29 7.90 20.19
CA GLU A 198 2.11 8.33 21.57
C GLU A 198 3.16 7.69 22.50
N GLY A 199 3.71 8.50 23.42
CA GLY A 199 4.72 8.04 24.37
C GLY A 199 6.13 7.91 23.82
N ILE A 200 6.33 8.05 22.49
CA ILE A 200 7.66 8.00 21.85
C ILE A 200 8.09 9.40 21.43
N ILE A 201 7.21 10.15 20.75
CA ILE A 201 7.50 11.51 20.29
C ILE A 201 6.72 12.51 21.13
N SER A 202 7.44 13.49 21.69
CA SER A 202 6.87 14.62 22.42
C SER A 202 7.30 15.90 21.76
N LEU A 203 6.33 16.65 21.23
CA LEU A 203 6.60 17.93 20.53
C LEU A 203 6.60 19.09 21.53
N GLY A 204 7.60 19.96 21.40
CA GLY A 204 7.72 21.18 22.20
C GLY A 204 7.29 22.44 21.41
N GLU A 205 7.33 23.60 22.07
CA GLU A 205 6.95 24.88 21.46
C GLU A 205 8.05 25.50 20.55
N GLN A 206 9.25 24.91 20.52
CA GLN A 206 10.40 25.41 19.78
C GLN A 206 10.87 24.42 18.68
N GLU A 207 9.96 23.57 18.26
CA GLU A 207 10.27 22.58 17.21
C GLU A 207 10.63 23.23 15.87
N ILE A 208 11.61 22.67 15.22
CA ILE A 208 11.90 22.92 13.80
C ILE A 208 11.52 21.65 13.04
N PHE A 209 10.45 21.73 12.27
CA PHE A 209 9.95 20.60 11.51
C PHE A 209 10.47 20.63 10.08
N VAL A 210 10.98 19.50 9.59
CA VAL A 210 11.42 19.32 8.20
C VAL A 210 10.58 18.22 7.57
N ASP A 211 9.75 18.61 6.61
CA ASP A 211 8.87 17.73 5.86
C ASP A 211 9.49 17.43 4.48
N ALA A 212 10.01 16.21 4.32
CA ALA A 212 10.72 15.78 3.12
C ALA A 212 9.80 14.94 2.23
N GLY A 213 9.18 15.56 1.24
CA GLY A 213 8.09 15.00 0.44
C GLY A 213 6.75 15.39 1.04
N ALA A 214 6.50 16.69 1.11
CA ALA A 214 5.36 17.26 1.84
C ALA A 214 4.00 17.06 1.13
N TYR A 215 4.00 16.50 -0.08
CA TYR A 215 2.81 16.18 -0.88
C TYR A 215 1.85 17.39 -0.98
N ASP A 216 0.68 17.34 -0.38
CA ASP A 216 -0.31 18.44 -0.33
C ASP A 216 -0.40 19.12 1.05
N GLY A 217 0.52 18.74 1.98
CA GLY A 217 0.62 19.33 3.31
C GLY A 217 -0.11 18.56 4.40
N ASP A 218 -0.50 17.32 4.18
CA ASP A 218 -1.21 16.48 5.16
C ASP A 218 -0.40 16.29 6.46
N THR A 219 0.89 15.97 6.35
CA THR A 219 1.80 15.82 7.50
C THR A 219 2.06 17.16 8.19
N LEU A 220 2.16 18.24 7.43
CA LEU A 220 2.29 19.60 7.97
C LEU A 220 1.07 19.97 8.82
N MET A 221 -0.15 19.69 8.32
CA MET A 221 -1.39 19.97 9.05
C MET A 221 -1.49 19.15 10.33
N GLU A 222 -1.09 17.86 10.31
CA GLU A 222 -1.02 17.03 11.51
C GLU A 222 -0.03 17.61 12.55
N PHE A 223 1.14 18.09 12.08
CA PHE A 223 2.11 18.76 12.98
C PHE A 223 1.54 20.02 13.62
N LEU A 224 0.83 20.86 12.85
CA LEU A 224 0.19 22.08 13.36
C LEU A 224 -0.89 21.77 14.41
N ASP A 225 -1.71 20.75 14.18
CA ASP A 225 -2.73 20.32 15.11
C ASP A 225 -2.10 19.85 16.45
N ARG A 226 -1.07 19.03 16.38
CA ARG A 226 -0.37 18.47 17.55
C ARG A 226 0.39 19.51 18.36
N THR A 227 0.95 20.52 17.72
CA THR A 227 1.66 21.62 18.39
C THR A 227 0.74 22.75 18.83
N GLY A 228 -0.53 22.73 18.42
CA GLY A 228 -1.46 23.85 18.61
C GLY A 228 -0.95 25.12 17.94
N GLY A 229 -0.22 25.01 16.83
CA GLY A 229 0.40 26.14 16.10
C GLY A 229 1.62 26.75 16.80
N LYS A 230 2.14 26.12 17.86
CA LYS A 230 3.31 26.58 18.60
C LYS A 230 4.57 25.81 18.14
N PHE A 231 5.39 26.48 17.35
CA PHE A 231 6.64 25.94 16.82
C PHE A 231 7.58 27.07 16.40
N ALA A 232 8.84 26.78 16.18
CA ALA A 232 9.83 27.75 15.74
C ALA A 232 9.80 27.94 14.22
N LYS A 233 9.88 26.86 13.44
CA LYS A 233 9.98 26.91 11.97
C LYS A 233 9.55 25.60 11.32
N ILE A 234 9.02 25.70 10.08
CA ILE A 234 8.75 24.53 9.21
C ILE A 234 9.47 24.74 7.89
N PHE A 235 10.05 23.67 7.36
CA PHE A 235 10.60 23.57 6.01
C PHE A 235 9.92 22.39 5.31
N SER A 236 9.12 22.65 4.26
CA SER A 236 8.43 21.62 3.49
C SER A 236 9.02 21.54 2.09
N PHE A 237 9.45 20.35 1.71
CA PHE A 237 10.08 20.05 0.43
C PHE A 237 9.15 19.18 -0.42
N GLU A 238 8.79 19.62 -1.63
CA GLU A 238 8.00 18.85 -2.58
C GLU A 238 8.51 19.08 -4.01
N LEU A 239 8.83 18.01 -4.72
CA LEU A 239 9.39 18.06 -6.06
C LEU A 239 8.32 18.08 -7.15
N ASP A 240 7.22 17.37 -6.96
CA ASP A 240 6.11 17.30 -7.92
C ASP A 240 5.36 18.64 -7.95
N LYS A 241 5.25 19.22 -9.16
CA LYS A 241 4.65 20.57 -9.32
C LYS A 241 3.18 20.63 -8.94
N ASP A 242 2.41 19.57 -9.23
CA ASP A 242 0.98 19.56 -8.96
C ASP A 242 0.72 19.41 -7.46
N ASN A 243 1.55 18.61 -6.78
CA ASN A 243 1.52 18.48 -5.33
C ASN A 243 1.98 19.79 -4.65
N PHE A 244 3.07 20.40 -5.16
CA PHE A 244 3.57 21.67 -4.62
C PHE A 244 2.53 22.78 -4.70
N LEU A 245 1.77 22.90 -5.79
CA LEU A 245 0.68 23.87 -5.91
C LEU A 245 -0.44 23.62 -4.87
N ARG A 246 -0.73 22.36 -4.55
CA ARG A 246 -1.69 22.03 -3.48
C ARG A 246 -1.14 22.40 -2.12
N LEU A 247 0.14 22.09 -1.86
CA LEU A 247 0.83 22.49 -0.64
C LEU A 247 0.85 24.00 -0.44
N GLU A 248 1.14 24.78 -1.51
CA GLU A 248 1.04 26.26 -1.46
C GLU A 248 -0.37 26.71 -1.08
N HIS A 249 -1.39 26.13 -1.70
CA HIS A 249 -2.79 26.46 -1.37
C HIS A 249 -3.11 26.12 0.10
N THR A 250 -2.70 24.94 0.59
CA THR A 250 -2.89 24.55 1.99
C THR A 250 -2.25 25.56 2.95
N VAL A 251 -1.03 26.00 2.65
CA VAL A 251 -0.31 26.97 3.49
C VAL A 251 -0.90 28.39 3.38
N ASP A 252 -1.38 28.78 2.22
CA ASP A 252 -2.00 30.09 2.01
C ASP A 252 -3.32 30.28 2.78
N GLU A 253 -4.02 29.21 3.12
CA GLU A 253 -5.22 29.21 3.95
C GLU A 253 -4.93 29.40 5.44
N LEU A 254 -3.67 29.26 5.89
CA LEU A 254 -3.27 29.41 7.28
C LEU A 254 -3.21 30.89 7.71
N GLU A 255 -3.37 31.11 9.01
CA GLU A 255 -3.17 32.44 9.60
C GLU A 255 -1.74 32.95 9.35
N ALA A 256 -1.58 34.26 9.11
CA ALA A 256 -0.31 34.90 8.79
C ALA A 256 0.78 34.58 9.85
N SER A 257 0.41 34.52 11.13
CA SER A 257 1.32 34.21 12.25
C SER A 257 1.94 32.83 12.18
N ILE A 258 1.25 31.88 11.54
CA ILE A 258 1.72 30.50 11.29
C ILE A 258 2.47 30.45 9.96
N ARG A 259 1.85 30.98 8.89
CA ARG A 259 2.40 30.97 7.53
C ARG A 259 3.80 31.60 7.45
N ASP A 260 4.05 32.71 8.14
CA ASP A 260 5.35 33.41 8.14
C ASP A 260 6.50 32.55 8.72
N LYS A 261 6.18 31.46 9.42
CA LYS A 261 7.14 30.49 9.94
C LYS A 261 7.35 29.29 9.03
N ILE A 262 6.65 29.20 7.89
CA ILE A 262 6.73 28.07 6.97
C ILE A 262 7.55 28.50 5.75
N THR A 263 8.47 27.66 5.34
CA THR A 263 9.26 27.81 4.11
C THR A 263 8.95 26.65 3.19
N LEU A 264 8.38 26.93 2.02
CA LEU A 264 8.12 25.95 0.98
C LEU A 264 9.29 25.89 0.00
N CYS A 265 9.73 24.68 -0.34
CA CYS A 265 10.86 24.42 -1.21
C CYS A 265 10.44 23.49 -2.36
N PRO A 266 10.35 23.98 -3.63
CA PRO A 266 9.96 23.18 -4.79
C PRO A 266 11.12 22.30 -5.30
N VAL A 267 11.72 21.52 -4.40
CA VAL A 267 12.87 20.64 -4.68
C VAL A 267 12.77 19.36 -3.85
N GLY A 268 13.40 18.29 -4.34
CA GLY A 268 13.61 17.08 -3.56
C GLY A 268 14.87 17.18 -2.72
N LEU A 269 14.91 16.44 -1.61
CA LEU A 269 16.14 16.22 -0.84
C LEU A 269 16.86 15.01 -1.44
N ALA A 270 18.17 15.15 -1.68
CA ALA A 270 19.06 14.12 -2.23
C ALA A 270 20.12 13.71 -1.19
#